data_5f2c32fc222ad42c7b487660506a1d54
#
_entry.id   5f2c32fc222ad42c7b487660506a1d54
#
_cell.length_a   1.000
_cell.length_b   1.000
_cell.length_c   1.000
_cell.angle_alpha   90.00
_cell.angle_beta   90.00
_cell.angle_gamma   90.00
#
_symmetry.space_group_name_H-M   'P 1'
#
loop_
_entity.id
_entity.type
_entity.pdbx_description
1 polymer ?
#
loop_
_entity_poly.entity_id
_entity_poly.type
_entity_poly.pdbx_seq_one_letter_code
_entity_poly.pdbx_strand_id
1 'polypeptide(L)'
;KYGRRAVVLIDEYDKPLLDVLDTGMKTSDGSNELLLEEHNRNVLKGFYSVFKEADKNLQFVLLTGVTKFSQVSVFSGFNQPKDISLDGRYEALCGITEEELYHVFADAIERLAVKYKYTLEQIKEKLKKQYDGYHFSDELTDIYNPFSILNVFDSNRIADYWFSTGTPTYLIRLLTHTQENLNELTGKYYDPSQFI
;
A
#
# COMPACT_ATOMS: atom_id res chain seq x y z
N LYS A 1 -5.55 -4.98 -32.60
CA LYS A 1 -4.58 -4.46 -33.57
C LYS A 1 -3.25 -5.20 -33.56
N TYR A 2 -2.83 -5.71 -32.35
CA TYR A 2 -1.53 -6.33 -32.15
C TYR A 2 -1.62 -7.84 -31.86
N GLY A 3 -2.80 -8.45 -31.79
CA GLY A 3 -3.01 -9.87 -31.51
C GLY A 3 -2.52 -10.34 -30.12
N ARG A 4 -2.29 -9.38 -29.19
CA ARG A 4 -1.83 -9.66 -27.83
C ARG A 4 -2.87 -9.21 -26.82
N ARG A 5 -2.96 -9.96 -25.72
CA ARG A 5 -3.79 -9.57 -24.56
C ARG A 5 -3.12 -8.45 -23.77
N ALA A 6 -3.91 -7.60 -23.14
CA ALA A 6 -3.44 -6.48 -22.34
C ALA A 6 -3.07 -6.91 -20.92
N VAL A 7 -2.06 -6.27 -20.37
CA VAL A 7 -1.78 -6.25 -18.94
C VAL A 7 -2.28 -4.92 -18.39
N VAL A 8 -3.03 -4.94 -17.31
CA VAL A 8 -3.57 -3.75 -16.65
C VAL A 8 -3.04 -3.71 -15.22
N LEU A 9 -2.38 -2.61 -14.88
CA LEU A 9 -1.86 -2.33 -13.54
C LEU A 9 -2.54 -1.05 -13.04
N ILE A 10 -3.21 -1.12 -11.90
CA ILE A 10 -3.90 0.01 -11.29
C ILE A 10 -3.38 0.16 -9.87
N ASP A 11 -2.71 1.27 -9.63
CA ASP A 11 -2.23 1.66 -8.31
C ASP A 11 -3.26 2.57 -7.63
N GLU A 12 -3.38 2.48 -6.31
CA GLU A 12 -4.32 3.27 -5.49
C GLU A 12 -5.77 3.21 -6.03
N TYR A 13 -6.29 2.00 -6.30
CA TYR A 13 -7.64 1.83 -6.86
C TYR A 13 -8.76 2.46 -6.02
N ASP A 14 -8.54 2.66 -4.75
CA ASP A 14 -9.47 3.20 -3.75
C ASP A 14 -9.29 4.72 -3.53
N LYS A 15 -8.23 5.33 -4.06
CA LYS A 15 -7.94 6.76 -3.88
C LYS A 15 -9.11 7.70 -4.20
N PRO A 16 -9.87 7.54 -5.30
CA PRO A 16 -10.99 8.42 -5.58
C PRO A 16 -12.09 8.38 -4.51
N LEU A 17 -12.17 7.31 -3.71
CA LEU A 17 -13.10 7.19 -2.59
C LEU A 17 -12.48 7.77 -1.31
N LEU A 18 -11.20 7.44 -1.04
CA LEU A 18 -10.51 7.88 0.17
C LEU A 18 -10.36 9.40 0.25
N ASP A 19 -10.14 10.06 -0.88
CA ASP A 19 -9.97 11.52 -0.94
C ASP A 19 -11.24 12.29 -0.55
N VAL A 20 -12.41 11.68 -0.73
CA VAL A 20 -13.72 12.31 -0.47
C VAL A 20 -14.47 11.68 0.70
N LEU A 21 -13.94 10.62 1.30
CA LEU A 21 -14.57 9.91 2.40
C LEU A 21 -14.84 10.88 3.57
N ASP A 22 -16.06 10.84 4.11
CA ASP A 22 -16.53 11.66 5.24
C ASP A 22 -16.36 13.18 5.04
N THR A 23 -16.14 13.66 3.83
CA THR A 23 -16.03 15.10 3.56
C THR A 23 -17.39 15.80 3.48
N GLY A 24 -18.47 15.06 3.25
CA GLY A 24 -19.79 15.63 2.96
C GLY A 24 -19.86 16.41 1.64
N MET A 25 -18.81 16.37 0.81
CA MET A 25 -18.78 17.03 -0.49
C MET A 25 -19.84 16.43 -1.42
N LYS A 26 -20.45 17.30 -2.21
CA LYS A 26 -21.47 16.93 -3.20
C LYS A 26 -21.03 17.28 -4.62
N THR A 27 -21.63 16.61 -5.59
CA THR A 27 -21.47 16.97 -7.01
C THR A 27 -22.10 18.33 -7.30
N SER A 28 -21.56 19.07 -8.25
CA SER A 28 -21.97 20.44 -8.56
C SER A 28 -22.90 20.57 -9.77
N ASP A 29 -23.50 19.49 -10.26
CA ASP A 29 -24.26 19.49 -11.53
C ASP A 29 -25.72 19.97 -11.43
N GLY A 30 -26.11 20.48 -10.27
CA GLY A 30 -27.28 21.35 -10.10
C GLY A 30 -28.67 20.73 -10.14
N SER A 31 -28.86 19.46 -10.54
CA SER A 31 -30.20 18.85 -10.62
C SER A 31 -30.40 17.62 -9.73
N ASN A 32 -29.33 16.89 -9.42
CA ASN A 32 -29.31 15.78 -8.47
C ASN A 32 -28.01 15.78 -7.69
N GLU A 33 -27.96 16.52 -6.59
CA GLU A 33 -26.82 16.53 -5.70
C GLU A 33 -26.61 15.15 -5.06
N LEU A 34 -25.59 14.42 -5.54
CA LEU A 34 -25.13 13.21 -4.88
C LEU A 34 -23.92 13.53 -4.00
N LEU A 35 -23.73 12.79 -2.93
CA LEU A 35 -22.45 12.78 -2.23
C LEU A 35 -21.35 12.39 -3.23
N LEU A 36 -20.24 13.10 -3.20
CA LEU A 36 -19.12 12.85 -4.13
C LEU A 36 -18.54 11.44 -3.97
N GLU A 37 -18.61 10.91 -2.75
CA GLU A 37 -18.26 9.51 -2.46
C GLU A 37 -19.16 8.53 -3.24
N GLU A 38 -20.48 8.74 -3.23
CA GLU A 38 -21.43 7.89 -3.95
C GLU A 38 -21.24 8.02 -5.47
N HIS A 39 -21.01 9.24 -5.96
CA HIS A 39 -20.70 9.50 -7.36
C HIS A 39 -19.45 8.74 -7.80
N ASN A 40 -18.34 8.89 -7.07
CA ASN A 40 -17.08 8.23 -7.38
C ASN A 40 -17.22 6.70 -7.32
N ARG A 41 -17.96 6.19 -6.35
CA ARG A 41 -18.27 4.75 -6.24
C ARG A 41 -18.98 4.22 -7.48
N ASN A 42 -19.98 4.95 -7.97
CA ASN A 42 -20.73 4.58 -9.17
C ASN A 42 -19.86 4.63 -10.43
N VAL A 43 -19.00 5.63 -10.55
CA VAL A 43 -18.02 5.74 -11.67
C VAL A 43 -17.06 4.55 -11.65
N LEU A 44 -16.47 4.24 -10.51
CA LEU A 44 -15.54 3.12 -10.37
C LEU A 44 -16.20 1.78 -10.64
N LYS A 45 -17.43 1.59 -10.15
CA LYS A 45 -18.22 0.39 -10.44
C LYS A 45 -18.46 0.21 -11.94
N GLY A 46 -18.81 1.30 -12.65
CA GLY A 46 -18.96 1.29 -14.09
C GLY A 46 -17.64 0.95 -14.79
N PHE A 47 -16.54 1.55 -14.35
CA PHE A 47 -15.21 1.29 -14.91
C PHE A 47 -14.78 -0.18 -14.73
N TYR A 48 -14.89 -0.73 -13.53
CA TYR A 48 -14.49 -2.11 -13.27
C TYR A 48 -15.43 -3.15 -13.90
N SER A 49 -16.69 -2.82 -14.17
CA SER A 49 -17.59 -3.74 -14.88
C SER A 49 -17.13 -4.04 -16.30
N VAL A 50 -16.41 -3.12 -16.93
CA VAL A 50 -15.85 -3.31 -18.29
C VAL A 50 -14.83 -4.45 -18.34
N PHE A 51 -14.11 -4.72 -17.23
CA PHE A 51 -13.13 -5.82 -17.21
C PHE A 51 -13.77 -7.20 -17.40
N LYS A 52 -15.00 -7.37 -16.93
CA LYS A 52 -15.75 -8.62 -17.15
C LYS A 52 -16.00 -8.87 -18.63
N GLU A 53 -16.38 -7.83 -19.35
CA GLU A 53 -16.62 -7.92 -20.80
C GLU A 53 -15.32 -8.05 -21.60
N ALA A 54 -14.25 -7.43 -21.09
CA ALA A 54 -12.93 -7.43 -21.70
C ALA A 54 -12.07 -8.67 -21.35
N ASP A 55 -12.55 -9.60 -20.55
CA ASP A 55 -11.78 -10.73 -19.99
C ASP A 55 -10.96 -11.47 -21.03
N LYS A 56 -11.55 -11.77 -22.21
CA LYS A 56 -10.85 -12.42 -23.34
C LYS A 56 -9.66 -11.62 -23.89
N ASN A 57 -9.62 -10.32 -23.63
CA ASN A 57 -8.58 -9.40 -24.09
C ASN A 57 -7.53 -9.11 -23.00
N LEU A 58 -7.74 -9.63 -21.80
CA LEU A 58 -6.85 -9.41 -20.66
C LEU A 58 -5.92 -10.60 -20.45
N GLN A 59 -4.65 -10.33 -20.23
CA GLN A 59 -3.64 -11.31 -19.87
C GLN A 59 -3.46 -11.34 -18.34
N PHE A 60 -3.48 -10.19 -17.72
CA PHE A 60 -3.25 -10.03 -16.29
C PHE A 60 -3.82 -8.68 -15.82
N VAL A 61 -4.36 -8.66 -14.61
CA VAL A 61 -4.81 -7.43 -13.95
C VAL A 61 -4.27 -7.46 -12.51
N LEU A 62 -3.59 -6.39 -12.11
CA LEU A 62 -3.15 -6.16 -10.74
C LEU A 62 -3.71 -4.84 -10.25
N LEU A 63 -4.31 -4.87 -9.07
CA LEU A 63 -4.83 -3.70 -8.38
C LEU A 63 -4.10 -3.56 -7.05
N THR A 64 -3.67 -2.35 -6.71
CA THR A 64 -3.16 -2.02 -5.38
C THR A 64 -4.01 -0.94 -4.75
N GLY A 65 -4.08 -0.90 -3.42
CA GLY A 65 -4.84 0.09 -2.67
C GLY A 65 -4.52 0.02 -1.19
N VAL A 66 -4.99 1.01 -0.45
CA VAL A 66 -4.74 1.14 1.00
C VAL A 66 -5.78 0.37 1.81
N THR A 67 -7.02 0.27 1.31
CA THR A 67 -8.13 -0.31 2.06
C THR A 67 -8.84 -1.42 1.29
N LYS A 68 -9.38 -2.39 2.03
CA LYS A 68 -10.31 -3.40 1.48
C LYS A 68 -11.76 -2.89 1.40
N PHE A 69 -12.02 -1.75 1.99
CA PHE A 69 -13.35 -1.18 2.21
C PHE A 69 -14.18 -1.05 0.94
N SER A 70 -13.56 -0.68 -0.18
CA SER A 70 -14.26 -0.46 -1.45
C SER A 70 -14.46 -1.72 -2.28
N GLN A 71 -13.81 -2.84 -1.95
CA GLN A 71 -13.82 -4.05 -2.78
C GLN A 71 -15.22 -4.60 -3.00
N VAL A 72 -16.00 -4.74 -1.93
CA VAL A 72 -17.31 -5.40 -2.00
C VAL A 72 -18.29 -4.65 -2.90
N SER A 73 -18.26 -3.32 -2.91
CA SER A 73 -19.22 -2.51 -3.66
C SER A 73 -18.74 -2.12 -5.06
N VAL A 74 -17.45 -1.89 -5.22
CA VAL A 74 -16.86 -1.42 -6.49
C VAL A 74 -16.64 -2.58 -7.47
N PHE A 75 -16.25 -3.75 -6.97
CA PHE A 75 -15.94 -4.91 -7.80
C PHE A 75 -17.13 -5.86 -8.05
N SER A 76 -18.35 -5.49 -7.65
CA SER A 76 -19.52 -6.33 -7.88
C SER A 76 -19.80 -6.67 -9.36
N GLY A 77 -19.26 -5.88 -10.29
CA GLY A 77 -19.32 -6.12 -11.72
C GLY A 77 -18.06 -6.76 -12.32
N PHE A 78 -17.02 -6.99 -11.52
CA PHE A 78 -15.78 -7.62 -11.93
C PHE A 78 -15.76 -9.10 -11.50
N ASN A 79 -15.18 -9.99 -12.29
CA ASN A 79 -14.99 -11.38 -11.87
C ASN A 79 -14.01 -11.36 -10.69
N GLN A 80 -14.53 -11.47 -9.49
CA GLN A 80 -13.89 -11.29 -8.20
C GLN A 80 -12.35 -11.41 -8.25
N PRO A 81 -11.61 -10.31 -8.15
CA PRO A 81 -10.16 -10.36 -8.11
C PRO A 81 -9.73 -11.19 -6.89
N LYS A 82 -8.68 -12.01 -7.05
CA LYS A 82 -8.13 -12.73 -5.92
C LYS A 82 -7.42 -11.74 -5.00
N ASP A 83 -7.87 -11.64 -3.76
CA ASP A 83 -7.14 -10.91 -2.74
C ASP A 83 -5.87 -11.69 -2.35
N ILE A 84 -4.72 -11.05 -2.50
CA ILE A 84 -3.40 -11.61 -2.19
C ILE A 84 -2.68 -10.82 -1.10
N SER A 85 -3.35 -9.86 -0.48
CA SER A 85 -2.74 -8.91 0.46
C SER A 85 -2.10 -9.57 1.68
N LEU A 86 -2.66 -10.71 2.12
CA LEU A 86 -2.16 -11.48 3.26
C LEU A 86 -1.81 -12.94 2.88
N ASP A 87 -1.62 -13.21 1.59
CA ASP A 87 -1.23 -14.53 1.10
C ASP A 87 0.30 -14.65 1.20
N GLY A 88 0.82 -15.52 2.07
CA GLY A 88 2.26 -15.69 2.32
C GLY A 88 3.11 -15.92 1.07
N ARG A 89 2.51 -16.43 -0.01
CA ARG A 89 3.21 -16.58 -1.30
C ARG A 89 3.59 -15.25 -1.95
N TYR A 90 3.00 -14.15 -1.52
CA TYR A 90 3.18 -12.81 -2.08
C TYR A 90 3.63 -11.78 -1.04
N GLU A 91 4.01 -12.22 0.16
CA GLU A 91 4.35 -11.33 1.27
C GLU A 91 5.50 -10.34 0.95
N ALA A 92 6.45 -10.76 0.10
CA ALA A 92 7.57 -9.93 -0.33
C ALA A 92 7.29 -9.09 -1.60
N LEU A 93 6.05 -9.14 -2.14
CA LEU A 93 5.75 -8.49 -3.43
C LEU A 93 5.93 -6.97 -3.40
N CYS A 94 5.58 -6.33 -2.29
CA CYS A 94 5.56 -4.86 -2.17
C CYS A 94 6.68 -4.30 -1.29
N GLY A 95 7.73 -5.08 -1.01
CA GLY A 95 8.81 -4.66 -0.12
C GLY A 95 10.16 -5.21 -0.54
N ILE A 96 11.15 -4.98 0.31
CA ILE A 96 12.50 -5.51 0.17
C ILE A 96 12.74 -6.46 1.33
N THR A 97 13.06 -7.71 1.07
CA THR A 97 13.40 -8.69 2.11
C THR A 97 14.79 -8.39 2.70
N GLU A 98 15.06 -8.91 3.88
CA GLU A 98 16.37 -8.77 4.51
C GLU A 98 17.50 -9.37 3.66
N GLU A 99 17.24 -10.52 3.02
CA GLU A 99 18.18 -11.17 2.12
C GLU A 99 18.49 -10.29 0.89
N GLU A 100 17.45 -9.76 0.23
CA GLU A 100 17.61 -8.83 -0.89
C GLU A 100 18.37 -7.57 -0.49
N LEU A 101 18.03 -6.99 0.67
CA LEU A 101 18.68 -5.80 1.19
C LEU A 101 20.19 -6.01 1.34
N TYR A 102 20.59 -7.11 1.97
CA TYR A 102 22.00 -7.37 2.26
C TYR A 102 22.78 -7.86 1.05
N HIS A 103 22.12 -8.45 0.06
CA HIS A 103 22.76 -8.90 -1.16
C HIS A 103 22.86 -7.80 -2.21
N VAL A 104 21.74 -7.15 -2.51
CA VAL A 104 21.68 -6.15 -3.60
C VAL A 104 22.32 -4.82 -3.21
N PHE A 105 22.20 -4.42 -1.93
CA PHE A 105 22.67 -3.12 -1.45
C PHE A 105 23.91 -3.21 -0.56
N ALA A 106 24.70 -4.30 -0.64
CA ALA A 106 25.90 -4.50 0.16
C ALA A 106 26.86 -3.29 0.13
N ASP A 107 27.19 -2.78 -1.06
CA ASP A 107 28.08 -1.62 -1.22
C ASP A 107 27.51 -0.34 -0.58
N ALA A 108 26.19 -0.17 -0.59
CA ALA A 108 25.54 0.98 0.02
C ALA A 108 25.58 0.89 1.55
N ILE A 109 25.39 -0.30 2.09
CA ILE A 109 25.53 -0.58 3.53
C ILE A 109 26.96 -0.33 3.99
N GLU A 110 27.96 -0.76 3.23
CA GLU A 110 29.38 -0.49 3.53
C GLU A 110 29.68 1.02 3.54
N ARG A 111 29.17 1.78 2.56
CA ARG A 111 29.33 3.25 2.56
C ARG A 111 28.71 3.91 3.80
N LEU A 112 27.54 3.43 4.25
CA LEU A 112 26.94 3.91 5.49
C LEU A 112 27.82 3.55 6.71
N ALA A 113 28.31 2.33 6.77
CA ALA A 113 29.19 1.88 7.87
C ALA A 113 30.43 2.77 8.00
N VAL A 114 31.09 3.06 6.89
CA VAL A 114 32.25 3.96 6.86
C VAL A 114 31.86 5.37 7.32
N LYS A 115 30.76 5.92 6.78
CA LYS A 115 30.30 7.28 7.12
C LYS A 115 29.98 7.45 8.60
N TYR A 116 29.27 6.49 9.18
CA TYR A 116 28.84 6.56 10.57
C TYR A 116 29.87 5.99 11.56
N LYS A 117 30.98 5.45 11.07
CA LYS A 117 32.02 4.76 11.85
C LYS A 117 31.43 3.60 12.67
N TYR A 118 30.53 2.87 12.07
CA TYR A 118 29.89 1.67 12.62
C TYR A 118 30.43 0.41 11.94
N THR A 119 30.28 -0.72 12.60
CA THR A 119 30.48 -2.03 11.94
C THR A 119 29.30 -2.31 10.99
N LEU A 120 29.45 -3.26 10.08
CA LEU A 120 28.39 -3.70 9.20
C LEU A 120 27.17 -4.19 9.99
N GLU A 121 27.40 -4.95 11.04
CA GLU A 121 26.33 -5.46 11.91
C GLU A 121 25.56 -4.33 12.60
N GLN A 122 26.27 -3.32 13.10
CA GLN A 122 25.61 -2.15 13.70
C GLN A 122 24.76 -1.36 12.70
N ILE A 123 25.20 -1.26 11.44
CA ILE A 123 24.39 -0.60 10.39
C ILE A 123 23.17 -1.44 10.04
N LYS A 124 23.33 -2.75 9.88
CA LYS A 124 22.20 -3.66 9.63
C LYS A 124 21.16 -3.58 10.73
N GLU A 125 21.58 -3.68 11.99
CA GLU A 125 20.68 -3.55 13.13
C GLU A 125 19.96 -2.20 13.15
N LYS A 126 20.66 -1.11 12.80
CA LYS A 126 20.08 0.22 12.73
C LYS A 126 19.08 0.36 11.60
N LEU A 127 19.36 -0.20 10.42
CA LEU A 127 18.42 -0.24 9.31
C LEU A 127 17.17 -1.07 9.68
N LYS A 128 17.38 -2.23 10.29
CA LYS A 128 16.29 -3.08 10.78
C LYS A 128 15.39 -2.33 11.74
N LYS A 129 15.94 -1.76 12.79
CA LYS A 129 15.17 -1.03 13.80
C LYS A 129 14.37 0.15 13.24
N GLN A 130 14.84 0.79 12.18
CA GLN A 130 14.23 2.03 11.68
C GLN A 130 13.32 1.83 10.47
N TYR A 131 13.54 0.80 9.66
CA TYR A 131 12.88 0.64 8.35
C TYR A 131 12.22 -0.71 8.14
N ASP A 132 12.47 -1.67 9.02
CA ASP A 132 11.73 -2.91 9.10
C ASP A 132 10.47 -2.72 9.97
N GLY A 133 9.49 -3.59 9.80
CA GLY A 133 8.29 -3.59 10.64
C GLY A 133 7.00 -3.86 9.89
N TYR A 134 7.09 -4.24 8.63
CA TYR A 134 5.95 -4.70 7.86
C TYR A 134 5.97 -6.22 7.76
N HIS A 135 4.88 -6.86 8.18
CA HIS A 135 4.64 -8.28 8.01
C HIS A 135 3.30 -8.44 7.28
N PHE A 136 3.31 -9.14 6.16
CA PHE A 136 2.12 -9.35 5.33
C PHE A 136 1.58 -10.77 5.39
N SER A 137 2.17 -11.62 6.25
CA SER A 137 1.71 -12.99 6.47
C SER A 137 2.00 -13.45 7.90
N ASP A 138 1.44 -14.61 8.26
CA ASP A 138 1.72 -15.28 9.53
C ASP A 138 3.16 -15.83 9.64
N GLU A 139 3.88 -15.87 8.53
CA GLU A 139 5.29 -16.28 8.50
C GLU A 139 6.24 -15.21 9.04
N LEU A 140 5.73 -13.99 9.22
CA LEU A 140 6.43 -12.84 9.81
C LEU A 140 7.76 -12.52 9.12
N THR A 141 7.81 -12.65 7.80
CA THR A 141 8.99 -12.24 7.03
C THR A 141 9.21 -10.74 7.17
N ASP A 142 10.40 -10.36 7.59
CA ASP A 142 10.80 -8.97 7.75
C ASP A 142 10.85 -8.26 6.40
N ILE A 143 10.02 -7.26 6.21
CA ILE A 143 9.91 -6.50 4.97
C ILE A 143 10.25 -5.03 5.23
N TYR A 144 11.26 -4.55 4.53
CA TYR A 144 11.70 -3.17 4.56
C TYR A 144 10.91 -2.30 3.59
N ASN A 145 10.58 -1.09 4.02
CA ASN A 145 9.93 -0.10 3.15
C ASN A 145 10.86 0.35 2.02
N PRO A 146 10.54 0.08 0.74
CA PRO A 146 11.44 0.36 -0.38
C PRO A 146 11.75 1.85 -0.52
N PHE A 147 10.75 2.73 -0.35
CA PHE A 147 10.94 4.17 -0.46
C PHE A 147 11.95 4.67 0.56
N SER A 148 11.81 4.25 1.81
CA SER A 148 12.73 4.66 2.87
C SER A 148 14.15 4.14 2.62
N ILE A 149 14.30 2.87 2.28
CA ILE A 149 15.60 2.23 2.02
C ILE A 149 16.32 2.89 0.83
N LEU A 150 15.63 3.11 -0.29
CA LEU A 150 16.22 3.75 -1.47
C LEU A 150 16.68 5.19 -1.16
N ASN A 151 15.89 5.96 -0.41
CA ASN A 151 16.28 7.31 0.00
C ASN A 151 17.48 7.32 0.97
N VAL A 152 17.59 6.34 1.87
CA VAL A 152 18.76 6.17 2.74
C VAL A 152 20.02 6.00 1.92
N PHE A 153 19.98 5.13 0.93
CA PHE A 153 21.15 4.82 0.11
C PHE A 153 21.50 5.91 -0.89
N ASP A 154 20.49 6.57 -1.47
CA ASP A 154 20.69 7.70 -2.37
C ASP A 154 21.33 8.89 -1.64
N SER A 155 20.75 9.28 -0.51
CA SER A 155 21.23 10.40 0.30
C SER A 155 22.46 10.03 1.15
N ASN A 156 22.80 8.75 1.23
CA ASN A 156 23.78 8.17 2.16
C ASN A 156 23.55 8.63 3.61
N ARG A 157 22.27 8.70 4.04
CA ARG A 157 21.87 9.22 5.34
C ARG A 157 20.70 8.43 5.92
N ILE A 158 20.83 8.02 7.19
CA ILE A 158 19.75 7.42 7.97
C ILE A 158 18.87 8.55 8.53
N ALA A 159 17.58 8.61 8.11
CA ALA A 159 16.59 9.61 8.52
C ALA A 159 15.17 9.08 8.31
N ASP A 160 14.18 9.77 8.87
CA ASP A 160 12.77 9.40 8.72
C ASP A 160 12.20 9.89 7.39
N TYR A 161 12.28 9.04 6.37
CA TYR A 161 11.82 9.38 5.02
C TYR A 161 10.32 9.14 4.83
N TRP A 162 9.72 8.23 5.58
CA TRP A 162 8.32 7.84 5.40
C TRP A 162 7.34 9.00 5.59
N PHE A 163 7.64 9.90 6.51
CA PHE A 163 6.80 11.08 6.77
C PHE A 163 6.86 12.17 5.69
N SER A 164 7.81 12.11 4.78
CA SER A 164 7.99 13.17 3.77
C SER A 164 7.07 13.06 2.57
N THR A 165 6.41 11.92 2.33
CA THR A 165 5.64 11.64 1.11
C THR A 165 4.13 11.74 1.25
N GLY A 166 3.63 12.08 2.40
CA GLY A 166 2.22 12.31 2.61
C GLY A 166 1.78 11.82 3.98
N THR A 167 1.41 12.75 4.78
CA THR A 167 0.56 12.42 5.92
C THR A 167 -0.69 11.81 5.34
N PRO A 168 -1.01 10.54 5.59
CA PRO A 168 -2.22 9.94 5.04
C PRO A 168 -3.42 10.68 5.63
N THR A 169 -3.92 11.66 4.91
CA THR A 169 -5.04 12.51 5.33
C THR A 169 -6.22 11.65 5.79
N TYR A 170 -6.41 10.53 5.12
CA TYR A 170 -7.38 9.51 5.48
C TYR A 170 -7.11 8.92 6.88
N LEU A 171 -5.88 8.51 7.18
CA LEU A 171 -5.53 7.94 8.48
C LEU A 171 -5.71 8.97 9.62
N ILE A 172 -5.33 10.21 9.39
CA ILE A 172 -5.56 11.30 10.35
C ILE A 172 -7.05 11.49 10.59
N ARG A 173 -7.88 11.50 9.53
CA ARG A 173 -9.33 11.59 9.68
C ARG A 173 -9.88 10.42 10.49
N LEU A 174 -9.51 9.18 10.16
CA LEU A 174 -9.90 8.01 10.94
C LEU A 174 -9.53 8.17 12.42
N LEU A 175 -8.29 8.52 12.72
CA LEU A 175 -7.80 8.68 14.08
C LEU A 175 -8.46 9.84 14.84
N THR A 176 -8.88 10.90 14.16
CA THR A 176 -9.61 12.02 14.79
C THR A 176 -11.06 11.67 15.08
N HIS A 177 -11.65 10.72 14.37
CA HIS A 177 -13.03 10.26 14.59
C HIS A 177 -13.12 9.05 15.54
N THR A 178 -12.03 8.33 15.78
CA THR A 178 -11.97 7.24 16.74
C THR A 178 -11.48 7.78 18.10
N GLN A 179 -12.13 7.36 19.18
CA GLN A 179 -11.65 7.60 20.55
C GLN A 179 -10.61 6.56 20.98
N GLU A 180 -9.97 5.91 20.03
CA GLU A 180 -8.98 4.87 20.28
C GLU A 180 -7.70 5.47 20.84
N ASN A 181 -7.17 4.84 21.89
CA ASN A 181 -5.90 5.22 22.49
C ASN A 181 -4.76 4.69 21.61
N LEU A 182 -4.09 5.58 20.85
CA LEU A 182 -2.99 5.22 19.95
C LEU A 182 -1.87 4.41 20.64
N ASN A 183 -1.65 4.63 21.93
CA ASN A 183 -0.66 3.85 22.68
C ASN A 183 -1.07 2.38 22.85
N GLU A 184 -2.33 2.06 22.68
CA GLU A 184 -2.83 0.69 22.75
C GLU A 184 -2.73 -0.05 21.42
N LEU A 185 -2.50 0.67 20.30
CA LEU A 185 -2.34 0.09 18.96
C LEU A 185 -0.90 -0.39 18.71
N THR A 186 0.07 0.10 19.48
CA THR A 186 1.47 -0.28 19.29
C THR A 186 1.80 -1.57 20.04
N GLY A 187 2.47 -2.49 19.34
CA GLY A 187 2.95 -3.75 19.93
C GLY A 187 1.90 -4.84 20.14
N LYS A 188 0.72 -4.70 19.54
CA LYS A 188 -0.30 -5.75 19.52
C LYS A 188 -0.24 -6.55 18.22
N TYR A 189 -0.34 -7.86 18.35
CA TYR A 189 -0.64 -8.73 17.22
C TYR A 189 -2.15 -8.68 16.96
N TYR A 190 -2.50 -8.42 15.71
CA TYR A 190 -3.88 -8.47 15.25
C TYR A 190 -4.08 -9.68 14.37
N ASP A 191 -5.10 -10.48 14.66
CA ASP A 191 -5.48 -11.59 13.79
C ASP A 191 -5.95 -11.03 12.44
N PRO A 192 -5.41 -11.51 11.30
CA PRO A 192 -5.84 -11.08 9.97
C PRO A 192 -7.35 -11.21 9.74
N SER A 193 -8.02 -12.15 10.40
CA SER A 193 -9.48 -12.31 10.33
C SER A 193 -10.28 -11.13 10.89
N GLN A 194 -9.66 -10.27 11.69
CA GLN A 194 -10.29 -9.06 12.22
C GLN A 194 -10.40 -7.94 11.19
N PHE A 195 -9.73 -8.07 10.04
CA PHE A 195 -9.69 -7.08 8.96
C PHE A 195 -10.47 -7.53 7.70
N ILE A 196 -11.24 -8.61 7.80
CA ILE A 196 -12.05 -9.14 6.70
C ILE A 196 -13.49 -8.67 6.79
#